data_2ab554e70d116db9f39ca2b98840bb13
#
_entry.id   2ab554e70d116db9f39ca2b98840bb13
#
_cell.length_a   1.000
_cell.length_b   1.000
_cell.length_c   1.000
_cell.angle_alpha   90.00
_cell.angle_beta   90.00
_cell.angle_gamma   90.00
#
_symmetry.space_group_name_H-M   'P 1'
#
loop_
_entity.id
_entity.type
_entity.pdbx_description
1 polymer ?
#
loop_
_entity_poly.entity_id
_entity_poly.type
_entity_poly.pdbx_seq_one_letter_code
_entity_poly.pdbx_strand_id
1 'polypeptide(L)'
;MLEFAGSYRASPLYNSHMSPPVVKIIENIADIPAADWDLLSGGDPTLSHAFFYALQESGCATPKFGWKAQFLTLWQDGRLLGAMPLYLKMNSFGEHVFDFAWADAYLRHGLRYYPKLLCAVPFTPVSGKRILAASSELRSLLLQHALQFAKDLGVSSLHCLFLNEPDIQEAQSQGMLMRQDVQFHWQNPGYRDFDDFLATLSRDKRKRIKQERRKVNEAGIELSCVTGCEATSEQWAFFASCYLHTMQLHNSPHQLNEDFFQRIGAALPQHTLLVIASRDGKPIASALNYVTDTALYGRSWGTFEFHSGLHFEVCYYQAMEFCITHNLRTFEGGAGGEHKLARGFLPVTTRSAHWLAHPQFAQAVEDYLKSEAGAISEYVDELNERSPFKIK
;
A
#
# COMPACT_ATOMS: atom_id res chain seq x y z
N MET A 1 12.73 18.55 17.73
CA MET A 1 12.93 17.22 18.38
C MET A 1 12.23 17.31 19.72
N LEU A 2 11.14 16.59 19.89
CA LEU A 2 10.41 16.50 21.18
C LEU A 2 10.78 15.17 21.81
N GLU A 3 11.42 15.17 22.95
CA GLU A 3 11.70 14.00 23.76
C GLU A 3 10.61 13.85 24.84
N PHE A 4 9.93 12.73 24.84
CA PHE A 4 8.96 12.40 25.89
C PHE A 4 9.57 11.35 26.81
N ALA A 5 9.95 11.74 28.03
CA ALA A 5 10.35 10.83 29.08
C ALA A 5 9.08 10.29 29.80
N GLY A 6 8.52 9.20 29.28
CA GLY A 6 7.46 8.46 30.00
C GLY A 6 8.07 7.62 31.12
N SER A 7 7.56 7.78 32.36
CA SER A 7 7.95 6.95 33.51
C SER A 7 7.45 5.52 33.32
N TYR A 8 8.35 4.60 32.98
CA TYR A 8 8.06 3.18 32.79
C TYR A 8 8.30 2.40 34.08
N ARG A 9 7.32 1.61 34.53
CA ARG A 9 7.58 0.52 35.48
C ARG A 9 8.18 -0.64 34.70
N ALA A 10 9.47 -0.91 34.93
CA ALA A 10 10.21 -1.99 34.28
C ALA A 10 9.53 -3.35 34.49
N SER A 11 9.21 -4.04 33.39
CA SER A 11 8.92 -5.47 33.39
C SER A 11 10.20 -6.27 33.68
N PRO A 12 10.14 -7.42 34.38
CA PRO A 12 11.34 -8.12 34.89
C PRO A 12 12.24 -8.78 33.84
N LEU A 13 12.06 -8.49 32.56
CA LEU A 13 12.80 -9.07 31.44
C LEU A 13 13.99 -8.22 30.93
N TYR A 14 14.29 -7.08 31.56
CA TYR A 14 15.39 -6.24 31.11
C TYR A 14 16.70 -6.58 31.88
N ASN A 15 17.73 -6.86 31.11
CA ASN A 15 19.09 -6.99 31.62
C ASN A 15 19.49 -5.71 32.38
N SER A 16 19.99 -5.81 33.61
CA SER A 16 20.23 -4.71 34.54
C SER A 16 21.26 -3.64 34.09
N HIS A 17 21.75 -3.71 32.84
CA HIS A 17 22.76 -2.80 32.27
C HIS A 17 22.28 -1.99 31.07
N MET A 18 21.04 -2.16 30.61
CA MET A 18 20.52 -1.41 29.44
C MET A 18 19.63 -0.24 29.88
N SER A 19 19.78 0.90 29.23
CA SER A 19 18.91 2.06 29.44
C SER A 19 17.48 1.74 29.01
N PRO A 20 16.43 2.35 29.61
CA PRO A 20 15.08 2.17 29.13
C PRO A 20 14.93 2.69 27.69
N PRO A 21 14.09 2.06 26.86
CA PRO A 21 13.81 2.56 25.51
C PRO A 21 13.24 3.98 25.53
N VAL A 22 13.66 4.82 24.58
CA VAL A 22 13.24 6.21 24.42
C VAL A 22 12.46 6.35 23.12
N VAL A 23 11.27 6.98 23.17
CA VAL A 23 10.47 7.30 22.00
C VAL A 23 10.85 8.67 21.48
N LYS A 24 11.03 8.78 20.16
CA LYS A 24 11.25 10.04 19.45
C LYS A 24 10.27 10.18 18.29
N ILE A 25 9.81 11.40 18.04
CA ILE A 25 9.09 11.78 16.83
C ILE A 25 10.06 12.48 15.89
N ILE A 26 10.23 11.93 14.70
CA ILE A 26 11.15 12.43 13.68
C ILE A 26 10.34 12.86 12.47
N GLU A 27 10.54 14.10 12.00
CA GLU A 27 9.77 14.68 10.89
C GLU A 27 10.46 14.47 9.53
N ASN A 28 11.76 14.21 9.52
CA ASN A 28 12.51 13.93 8.31
C ASN A 28 13.11 12.50 8.37
N ILE A 29 12.77 11.65 7.40
CA ILE A 29 13.30 10.29 7.35
C ILE A 29 14.83 10.29 7.21
N ALA A 30 15.44 11.30 6.62
CA ALA A 30 16.89 11.44 6.49
C ALA A 30 17.62 11.52 7.85
N ASP A 31 16.91 11.88 8.93
CA ASP A 31 17.47 11.92 10.29
C ASP A 31 17.51 10.54 10.95
N ILE A 32 17.00 9.50 10.27
CA ILE A 32 17.02 8.10 10.70
C ILE A 32 18.04 7.35 9.83
N PRO A 33 19.00 6.59 10.42
CA PRO A 33 19.93 5.78 9.65
C PRO A 33 19.18 4.78 8.75
N ALA A 34 19.42 4.84 7.43
CA ALA A 34 18.74 4.01 6.46
C ALA A 34 18.87 2.50 6.73
N ALA A 35 20.10 2.05 7.11
CA ALA A 35 20.34 0.65 7.41
C ALA A 35 19.53 0.14 8.62
N ASP A 36 19.36 0.97 9.66
CA ASP A 36 18.58 0.59 10.84
C ASP A 36 17.08 0.51 10.51
N TRP A 37 16.58 1.45 9.72
CA TRP A 37 15.19 1.44 9.24
C TRP A 37 14.92 0.23 8.34
N ASP A 38 15.79 -0.03 7.36
CA ASP A 38 15.60 -1.10 6.37
C ASP A 38 15.70 -2.49 6.99
N LEU A 39 16.47 -2.65 8.07
CA LEU A 39 16.46 -3.88 8.86
C LEU A 39 15.08 -4.18 9.46
N LEU A 40 14.34 -3.16 9.91
CA LEU A 40 13.00 -3.31 10.47
C LEU A 40 11.94 -3.50 9.38
N SER A 41 12.08 -2.88 8.21
CA SER A 41 11.16 -3.00 7.08
C SER A 41 11.08 -4.43 6.54
N GLY A 42 12.20 -5.18 6.63
CA GLY A 42 12.25 -6.60 6.25
C GLY A 42 12.22 -6.80 4.73
N GLY A 43 12.80 -5.88 3.96
CA GLY A 43 12.95 -6.01 2.51
C GLY A 43 11.73 -5.62 1.68
N ASP A 44 10.67 -5.09 2.29
CA ASP A 44 9.55 -4.51 1.52
C ASP A 44 9.96 -3.16 0.92
N PRO A 45 10.02 -3.02 -0.41
CA PRO A 45 10.45 -1.79 -1.06
C PRO A 45 9.56 -0.59 -0.72
N THR A 46 8.25 -0.81 -0.48
CA THR A 46 7.31 0.26 -0.15
C THR A 46 7.45 0.76 1.29
N LEU A 47 8.14 -0.01 2.13
CA LEU A 47 8.48 0.33 3.52
C LEU A 47 9.96 0.72 3.68
N SER A 48 10.76 0.72 2.61
CA SER A 48 12.18 1.07 2.69
C SER A 48 12.39 2.54 3.03
N HIS A 49 13.52 2.84 3.66
CA HIS A 49 13.95 4.21 3.90
C HIS A 49 13.98 5.03 2.61
N ALA A 50 14.51 4.44 1.53
CA ALA A 50 14.61 5.09 0.22
C ALA A 50 13.23 5.49 -0.34
N PHE A 51 12.18 4.69 -0.12
CA PHE A 51 10.83 5.01 -0.56
C PHE A 51 10.25 6.23 0.17
N PHE A 52 10.37 6.26 1.50
CA PHE A 52 9.92 7.42 2.29
C PHE A 52 10.74 8.67 2.00
N TYR A 53 12.05 8.52 1.80
CA TYR A 53 12.93 9.60 1.38
C TYR A 53 12.53 10.18 0.02
N ALA A 54 12.24 9.33 -0.97
CA ALA A 54 11.75 9.76 -2.27
C ALA A 54 10.42 10.53 -2.16
N LEU A 55 9.49 10.08 -1.31
CA LEU A 55 8.20 10.77 -1.06
C LEU A 55 8.38 12.17 -0.45
N GLN A 56 9.32 12.33 0.48
CA GLN A 56 9.58 13.62 1.12
C GLN A 56 10.34 14.56 0.17
N GLU A 57 11.45 14.12 -0.42
CA GLU A 57 12.31 14.93 -1.27
C GLU A 57 11.63 15.40 -2.57
N SER A 58 10.79 14.53 -3.16
CA SER A 58 9.99 14.90 -4.34
C SER A 58 8.85 15.87 -4.01
N GLY A 59 8.60 16.12 -2.72
CA GLY A 59 7.50 16.96 -2.25
C GLY A 59 6.12 16.30 -2.31
N CYS A 60 6.02 14.99 -2.63
CA CYS A 60 4.73 14.28 -2.77
C CYS A 60 4.03 14.11 -1.42
N ALA A 61 4.75 13.67 -0.38
CA ALA A 61 4.19 13.47 0.96
C ALA A 61 4.69 14.56 1.92
N THR A 62 4.13 15.76 1.79
CA THR A 62 4.54 16.96 2.56
C THR A 62 3.33 17.67 3.18
N PRO A 63 3.54 18.58 4.15
CA PRO A 63 2.47 19.37 4.74
C PRO A 63 1.63 20.15 3.72
N LYS A 64 2.21 20.57 2.60
CA LYS A 64 1.51 21.24 1.49
C LYS A 64 0.35 20.41 0.95
N PHE A 65 0.51 19.09 0.91
CA PHE A 65 -0.52 18.14 0.45
C PHE A 65 -1.25 17.44 1.59
N GLY A 66 -1.07 17.94 2.82
CA GLY A 66 -1.73 17.43 4.01
C GLY A 66 -1.07 16.16 4.60
N TRP A 67 0.22 15.92 4.30
CA TRP A 67 1.02 14.82 4.84
C TRP A 67 2.19 15.38 5.63
N LYS A 68 2.02 15.63 6.94
CA LYS A 68 3.13 16.02 7.80
C LYS A 68 3.71 14.76 8.47
N ALA A 69 4.92 14.36 8.07
CA ALA A 69 5.59 13.21 8.65
C ALA A 69 5.81 13.36 10.16
N GLN A 70 5.58 12.27 10.89
CA GLN A 70 5.70 12.14 12.34
C GLN A 70 6.20 10.74 12.65
N PHE A 71 7.34 10.32 12.06
CA PHE A 71 7.88 8.97 12.27
C PHE A 71 8.10 8.73 13.76
N LEU A 72 7.27 7.86 14.34
CA LEU A 72 7.46 7.43 15.73
C LEU A 72 8.53 6.36 15.76
N THR A 73 9.59 6.59 16.53
CA THR A 73 10.76 5.71 16.60
C THR A 73 11.09 5.37 18.03
N LEU A 74 11.51 4.14 18.27
CA LEU A 74 11.88 3.61 19.58
C LEU A 74 13.36 3.29 19.58
N TRP A 75 14.12 3.92 20.48
CA TRP A 75 15.57 3.83 20.55
C TRP A 75 16.03 3.29 21.89
N GLN A 76 17.10 2.51 21.90
CA GLN A 76 17.79 2.07 23.11
C GLN A 76 19.30 2.02 22.84
N ASP A 77 20.07 2.69 23.67
CA ASP A 77 21.53 2.75 23.57
C ASP A 77 22.05 3.10 22.16
N GLY A 78 21.35 4.06 21.49
CA GLY A 78 21.67 4.53 20.14
C GLY A 78 21.19 3.63 19.00
N ARG A 79 20.52 2.50 19.29
CA ARG A 79 19.98 1.56 18.30
C ARG A 79 18.48 1.79 18.08
N LEU A 80 18.03 1.74 16.86
CA LEU A 80 16.62 1.75 16.49
C LEU A 80 16.01 0.36 16.74
N LEU A 81 15.09 0.26 17.71
CA LEU A 81 14.41 -0.99 18.06
C LEU A 81 13.10 -1.18 17.32
N GLY A 82 12.48 -0.08 16.89
CA GLY A 82 11.23 -0.12 16.17
C GLY A 82 10.79 1.25 15.68
N ALA A 83 9.86 1.26 14.74
CA ALA A 83 9.33 2.48 14.13
C ALA A 83 7.90 2.31 13.62
N MET A 84 7.17 3.42 13.49
CA MET A 84 5.88 3.50 12.81
C MET A 84 5.89 4.70 11.85
N PRO A 85 5.53 4.53 10.56
CA PRO A 85 5.43 5.63 9.60
C PRO A 85 4.15 6.43 9.84
N LEU A 86 4.17 7.30 10.85
CA LEU A 86 3.06 8.16 11.21
C LEU A 86 3.07 9.47 10.41
N TYR A 87 1.88 9.97 10.14
CA TYR A 87 1.65 11.27 9.50
C TYR A 87 0.52 12.02 10.21
N LEU A 88 0.73 13.31 10.48
CA LEU A 88 -0.35 14.21 10.84
C LEU A 88 -1.04 14.64 9.54
N LYS A 89 -2.32 14.26 9.40
CA LYS A 89 -3.11 14.42 8.19
C LYS A 89 -4.10 15.56 8.30
N MET A 90 -4.11 16.42 7.28
CA MET A 90 -5.04 17.54 7.17
C MET A 90 -6.22 17.29 6.21
N ASN A 91 -6.25 16.13 5.58
CA ASN A 91 -7.29 15.63 4.67
C ASN A 91 -7.16 14.11 4.53
N SER A 92 -8.09 13.44 3.84
CA SER A 92 -8.06 11.98 3.61
C SER A 92 -7.63 11.56 2.20
N PHE A 93 -7.00 12.46 1.44
CA PHE A 93 -6.49 12.11 0.12
C PHE A 93 -5.24 11.23 0.19
N GLY A 94 -5.15 10.24 -0.71
CA GLY A 94 -3.99 9.35 -0.86
C GLY A 94 -3.92 8.20 0.14
N GLU A 95 -4.96 7.98 0.94
CA GLU A 95 -5.02 6.94 1.97
C GLU A 95 -5.58 5.60 1.46
N HIS A 96 -6.47 5.66 0.46
CA HIS A 96 -7.18 4.51 -0.13
C HIS A 96 -8.11 3.73 0.83
N VAL A 97 -8.23 4.16 2.09
CA VAL A 97 -9.29 3.75 3.02
C VAL A 97 -10.09 5.01 3.32
N PHE A 98 -11.27 5.11 2.72
CA PHE A 98 -12.03 6.36 2.70
C PHE A 98 -12.83 6.54 3.98
N ASP A 99 -12.61 7.65 4.69
CA ASP A 99 -13.31 8.06 5.92
C ASP A 99 -14.02 9.42 5.76
N PHE A 100 -14.30 9.83 4.54
CA PHE A 100 -15.00 11.09 4.26
C PHE A 100 -16.36 11.19 4.96
N ALA A 101 -17.09 10.07 5.10
CA ALA A 101 -18.35 10.03 5.82
C ALA A 101 -18.17 10.34 7.32
N TRP A 102 -17.05 9.92 7.91
CA TRP A 102 -16.73 10.23 9.31
C TRP A 102 -16.38 11.71 9.47
N ALA A 103 -15.56 12.26 8.56
CA ALA A 103 -15.22 13.68 8.55
C ALA A 103 -16.46 14.57 8.40
N ASP A 104 -17.39 14.19 7.52
CA ASP A 104 -18.65 14.88 7.31
C ASP A 104 -19.57 14.79 8.55
N ALA A 105 -19.63 13.63 9.21
CA ALA A 105 -20.36 13.46 10.46
C ALA A 105 -19.81 14.36 11.57
N TYR A 106 -18.49 14.45 11.74
CA TYR A 106 -17.87 15.40 12.69
C TYR A 106 -18.26 16.84 12.39
N LEU A 107 -18.15 17.26 11.11
CA LEU A 107 -18.50 18.61 10.68
C LEU A 107 -19.96 18.96 10.97
N ARG A 108 -20.90 18.05 10.68
CA ARG A 108 -22.34 18.24 10.97
C ARG A 108 -22.66 18.42 12.46
N HIS A 109 -21.79 17.91 13.33
CA HIS A 109 -21.93 18.07 14.79
C HIS A 109 -21.05 19.21 15.35
N GLY A 110 -20.49 20.07 14.48
CA GLY A 110 -19.66 21.21 14.88
C GLY A 110 -18.30 20.83 15.46
N LEU A 111 -17.82 19.61 15.18
CA LEU A 111 -16.53 19.10 15.64
C LEU A 111 -15.51 19.09 14.51
N ARG A 112 -14.22 19.14 14.89
CA ARG A 112 -13.11 19.05 13.92
C ARG A 112 -12.66 17.61 13.77
N TYR A 113 -12.66 17.09 12.54
CA TYR A 113 -12.08 15.81 12.22
C TYR A 113 -10.56 15.91 11.93
N TYR A 114 -10.15 16.94 11.23
CA TYR A 114 -8.72 17.18 10.96
C TYR A 114 -8.14 18.19 11.97
N PRO A 115 -6.85 18.03 12.38
CA PRO A 115 -5.95 16.96 11.97
C PRO A 115 -6.31 15.61 12.61
N LYS A 116 -5.92 14.53 11.91
CA LYS A 116 -5.91 13.14 12.40
C LYS A 116 -4.51 12.56 12.29
N LEU A 117 -4.21 11.50 13.06
CA LEU A 117 -2.96 10.77 12.95
C LEU A 117 -3.17 9.53 12.08
N LEU A 118 -2.22 9.24 11.20
CA LEU A 118 -2.29 8.15 10.23
C LEU A 118 -1.00 7.36 10.21
N CYS A 119 -1.06 6.04 10.37
CA CYS A 119 0.01 5.09 10.11
C CYS A 119 -0.25 4.39 8.76
N ALA A 120 0.48 4.77 7.74
CA ALA A 120 0.31 4.22 6.39
C ALA A 120 1.55 4.48 5.51
N VAL A 121 1.65 3.76 4.41
CA VAL A 121 2.54 4.13 3.30
C VAL A 121 1.77 5.07 2.39
N PRO A 122 2.19 6.33 2.20
CA PRO A 122 1.47 7.29 1.38
C PRO A 122 1.23 6.78 -0.04
N PHE A 123 0.02 6.95 -0.55
CA PHE A 123 -0.41 6.61 -1.90
C PHE A 123 -0.27 5.12 -2.28
N THR A 124 -0.08 4.22 -1.29
CA THR A 124 0.32 2.83 -1.53
C THR A 124 -0.57 1.87 -0.74
N PRO A 125 -1.74 1.45 -1.30
CA PRO A 125 -2.68 0.51 -0.66
C PRO A 125 -2.21 -0.94 -0.79
N VAL A 126 -1.06 -1.25 -0.20
CA VAL A 126 -0.48 -2.58 -0.12
C VAL A 126 -0.54 -3.05 1.33
N SER A 127 -1.01 -4.27 1.57
CA SER A 127 -1.04 -4.84 2.91
C SER A 127 0.36 -5.23 3.37
N GLY A 128 0.71 -4.89 4.61
CA GLY A 128 2.04 -5.19 5.15
C GLY A 128 2.23 -4.68 6.57
N LYS A 129 3.47 -4.69 7.03
CA LYS A 129 3.84 -4.14 8.33
C LYS A 129 3.51 -2.64 8.39
N ARG A 130 3.02 -2.20 9.54
CA ARG A 130 2.89 -0.77 9.88
C ARG A 130 3.56 -0.46 11.21
N ILE A 131 3.75 -1.48 12.03
CA ILE A 131 4.52 -1.41 13.27
C ILE A 131 5.80 -2.19 13.03
N LEU A 132 6.86 -1.47 12.68
CA LEU A 132 8.17 -2.03 12.35
C LEU A 132 8.89 -2.39 13.65
N ALA A 133 8.79 -3.62 14.08
CA ALA A 133 9.40 -4.12 15.32
C ALA A 133 9.77 -5.59 15.20
N ALA A 134 10.86 -5.99 15.90
CA ALA A 134 11.36 -7.35 15.87
C ALA A 134 10.56 -8.31 16.78
N SER A 135 9.89 -7.79 17.82
CA SER A 135 9.12 -8.62 18.78
C SER A 135 7.72 -8.06 19.02
N SER A 136 6.84 -8.90 19.60
CA SER A 136 5.47 -8.51 19.97
C SER A 136 5.46 -7.46 21.07
N GLU A 137 6.40 -7.51 22.02
CA GLU A 137 6.50 -6.55 23.12
C GLU A 137 6.86 -5.16 22.60
N LEU A 138 7.82 -5.08 21.66
CA LEU A 138 8.18 -3.80 21.01
C LEU A 138 7.04 -3.28 20.14
N ARG A 139 6.29 -4.16 19.48
CA ARG A 139 5.10 -3.80 18.69
C ARG A 139 4.03 -3.19 19.59
N SER A 140 3.74 -3.85 20.72
CA SER A 140 2.79 -3.35 21.71
C SER A 140 3.19 -1.98 22.26
N LEU A 141 4.46 -1.84 22.61
CA LEU A 141 5.01 -0.58 23.13
C LEU A 141 4.88 0.56 22.13
N LEU A 142 5.22 0.32 20.85
CA LEU A 142 5.10 1.32 19.79
C LEU A 142 3.65 1.78 19.60
N LEU A 143 2.70 0.84 19.54
CA LEU A 143 1.29 1.18 19.35
C LEU A 143 0.72 1.92 20.55
N GLN A 144 1.09 1.55 21.78
CA GLN A 144 0.72 2.29 23.00
C GLN A 144 1.22 3.74 22.94
N HIS A 145 2.48 3.94 22.55
CA HIS A 145 3.02 5.28 22.39
C HIS A 145 2.36 6.07 21.26
N ALA A 146 1.99 5.43 20.15
CA ALA A 146 1.26 6.09 19.05
C ALA A 146 -0.14 6.54 19.52
N LEU A 147 -0.85 5.72 20.29
CA LEU A 147 -2.15 6.07 20.89
C LEU A 147 -2.02 7.20 21.93
N GLN A 148 -0.97 7.17 22.75
CA GLN A 148 -0.71 8.24 23.70
C GLN A 148 -0.35 9.54 22.97
N PHE A 149 0.51 9.48 21.95
CA PHE A 149 0.87 10.62 21.13
C PHE A 149 -0.35 11.25 20.44
N ALA A 150 -1.30 10.43 19.93
CA ALA A 150 -2.55 10.92 19.36
C ALA A 150 -3.40 11.69 20.39
N LYS A 151 -3.46 11.19 21.65
CA LYS A 151 -4.15 11.86 22.77
C LYS A 151 -3.49 13.18 23.14
N ASP A 152 -2.16 13.19 23.24
CA ASP A 152 -1.37 14.38 23.62
C ASP A 152 -1.46 15.49 22.57
N LEU A 153 -1.51 15.11 21.28
CA LEU A 153 -1.77 16.04 20.18
C LEU A 153 -3.20 16.58 20.13
N GLY A 154 -4.15 15.93 20.81
CA GLY A 154 -5.57 16.26 20.76
C GLY A 154 -6.20 16.06 19.38
N VAL A 155 -5.70 15.11 18.59
CA VAL A 155 -6.26 14.78 17.28
C VAL A 155 -7.55 13.98 17.39
N SER A 156 -8.39 14.02 16.36
CA SER A 156 -9.68 13.32 16.35
C SER A 156 -9.55 11.81 16.39
N SER A 157 -8.49 11.27 15.81
CA SER A 157 -8.34 9.84 15.58
C SER A 157 -6.91 9.43 15.24
N LEU A 158 -6.61 8.13 15.40
CA LEU A 158 -5.44 7.43 14.85
C LEU A 158 -5.93 6.29 13.96
N HIS A 159 -5.43 6.21 12.75
CA HIS A 159 -5.74 5.15 11.78
C HIS A 159 -4.45 4.41 11.40
N CYS A 160 -4.51 3.07 11.39
CA CYS A 160 -3.44 2.21 10.87
C CYS A 160 -4.01 1.42 9.69
N LEU A 161 -3.49 1.66 8.47
CA LEU A 161 -4.10 1.16 7.25
C LEU A 161 -3.33 -0.01 6.63
N PHE A 162 -4.05 -0.98 6.04
CA PHE A 162 -3.50 -2.14 5.34
C PHE A 162 -2.56 -2.98 6.20
N LEU A 163 -3.03 -3.33 7.38
CA LEU A 163 -2.25 -4.09 8.38
C LEU A 163 -2.04 -5.55 7.96
N ASN A 164 -0.87 -6.09 8.29
CA ASN A 164 -0.62 -7.52 8.32
C ASN A 164 -1.18 -8.17 9.60
N GLU A 165 -1.23 -9.51 9.64
CA GLU A 165 -1.86 -10.24 10.75
C GLU A 165 -1.26 -9.93 12.14
N PRO A 166 0.08 -9.85 12.33
CA PRO A 166 0.63 -9.49 13.64
C PRO A 166 0.23 -8.08 14.12
N ASP A 167 0.13 -7.11 13.20
CA ASP A 167 -0.28 -5.73 13.54
C ASP A 167 -1.79 -5.64 13.83
N ILE A 168 -2.61 -6.48 13.13
CA ILE A 168 -4.04 -6.62 13.41
C ILE A 168 -4.27 -7.13 14.83
N GLN A 169 -3.58 -8.21 15.22
CA GLN A 169 -3.71 -8.78 16.57
C GLN A 169 -3.31 -7.76 17.64
N GLU A 170 -2.25 -7.01 17.40
CA GLU A 170 -1.83 -5.96 18.33
C GLU A 170 -2.85 -4.83 18.40
N ALA A 171 -3.36 -4.34 17.27
CA ALA A 171 -4.38 -3.29 17.25
C ALA A 171 -5.66 -3.71 17.98
N GLN A 172 -6.10 -4.96 17.81
CA GLN A 172 -7.24 -5.53 18.54
C GLN A 172 -6.98 -5.61 20.03
N SER A 173 -5.79 -6.02 20.46
CA SER A 173 -5.42 -6.09 21.87
C SER A 173 -5.43 -4.73 22.57
N GLN A 174 -5.16 -3.66 21.82
CA GLN A 174 -5.22 -2.26 22.29
C GLN A 174 -6.62 -1.64 22.16
N GLY A 175 -7.64 -2.42 21.76
CA GLY A 175 -9.03 -1.97 21.67
C GLY A 175 -9.33 -1.05 20.50
N MET A 176 -8.53 -1.09 19.43
CA MET A 176 -8.83 -0.35 18.20
C MET A 176 -9.97 -1.02 17.42
N LEU A 177 -10.80 -0.20 16.77
CA LEU A 177 -11.90 -0.66 15.92
C LEU A 177 -11.35 -1.19 14.60
N MET A 178 -11.81 -2.35 14.17
CA MET A 178 -11.34 -2.99 12.94
C MET A 178 -12.27 -2.69 11.77
N ARG A 179 -11.72 -2.27 10.64
CA ARG A 179 -12.43 -2.10 9.37
C ARG A 179 -11.89 -3.08 8.33
N GLN A 180 -12.78 -3.59 7.49
CA GLN A 180 -12.47 -4.51 6.40
C GLN A 180 -12.78 -3.85 5.06
N ASP A 181 -12.03 -4.27 4.02
CA ASP A 181 -12.27 -3.93 2.62
C ASP A 181 -11.80 -5.09 1.74
N VAL A 182 -12.08 -5.04 0.43
CA VAL A 182 -11.76 -6.12 -0.51
C VAL A 182 -10.78 -5.63 -1.57
N GLN A 183 -9.70 -6.38 -1.74
CA GLN A 183 -8.80 -6.28 -2.88
C GLN A 183 -8.83 -7.58 -3.69
N PHE A 184 -8.16 -7.59 -4.85
CA PHE A 184 -8.11 -8.75 -5.73
C PHE A 184 -6.66 -9.12 -5.97
N HIS A 185 -6.28 -10.34 -5.52
CA HIS A 185 -4.93 -10.86 -5.67
C HIS A 185 -4.93 -12.08 -6.58
N TRP A 186 -3.92 -12.19 -7.42
CA TRP A 186 -3.64 -13.38 -8.19
C TRP A 186 -2.58 -14.22 -7.48
N GLN A 187 -2.76 -15.56 -7.48
CA GLN A 187 -1.85 -16.47 -6.84
C GLN A 187 -1.15 -17.35 -7.89
N ASN A 188 0.16 -17.51 -7.72
CA ASN A 188 0.98 -18.44 -8.50
C ASN A 188 1.30 -19.68 -7.65
N PRO A 189 0.58 -20.81 -7.83
CA PRO A 189 0.87 -22.05 -7.13
C PRO A 189 2.07 -22.80 -7.73
N GLY A 190 2.80 -22.21 -8.67
CA GLY A 190 3.91 -22.80 -9.39
C GLY A 190 3.56 -23.16 -10.84
N TYR A 191 2.86 -22.29 -11.54
CA TYR A 191 2.62 -22.43 -12.98
C TYR A 191 3.94 -22.48 -13.74
N ARG A 192 4.04 -23.36 -14.75
CA ARG A 192 5.23 -23.47 -15.61
C ARG A 192 5.32 -22.31 -16.59
N ASP A 193 4.17 -21.88 -17.12
CA ASP A 193 3.99 -20.82 -18.09
C ASP A 193 2.58 -20.24 -18.02
N PHE A 194 2.31 -19.22 -18.83
CA PHE A 194 1.00 -18.57 -18.86
C PHE A 194 -0.11 -19.47 -19.43
N ASP A 195 0.20 -20.40 -20.34
CA ASP A 195 -0.79 -21.36 -20.86
C ASP A 195 -1.18 -22.39 -19.77
N ASP A 196 -0.27 -22.77 -18.89
CA ASP A 196 -0.56 -23.61 -17.72
C ASP A 196 -1.55 -22.89 -16.77
N PHE A 197 -1.33 -21.62 -16.49
CA PHE A 197 -2.31 -20.77 -15.78
C PHE A 197 -3.66 -20.75 -16.51
N LEU A 198 -3.68 -20.44 -17.82
CA LEU A 198 -4.90 -20.41 -18.61
C LEU A 198 -5.64 -21.76 -18.60
N ALA A 199 -4.93 -22.87 -18.52
CA ALA A 199 -5.53 -24.21 -18.44
C ALA A 199 -6.36 -24.43 -17.18
N THR A 200 -6.12 -23.69 -16.09
CA THR A 200 -6.91 -23.76 -14.86
C THR A 200 -8.24 -23.02 -14.94
N LEU A 201 -8.35 -22.05 -15.85
CA LEU A 201 -9.55 -21.22 -15.99
C LEU A 201 -10.69 -21.97 -16.72
N SER A 202 -11.93 -21.55 -16.47
CA SER A 202 -13.09 -21.96 -17.26
C SER A 202 -12.91 -21.62 -18.74
N ARG A 203 -13.61 -22.35 -19.63
CA ARG A 203 -13.46 -22.18 -21.08
C ARG A 203 -13.67 -20.75 -21.54
N ASP A 204 -14.71 -20.10 -21.01
CA ASP A 204 -15.09 -18.76 -21.45
C ASP A 204 -14.08 -17.69 -20.98
N LYS A 205 -13.58 -17.80 -19.75
CA LYS A 205 -12.55 -16.88 -19.21
C LYS A 205 -11.26 -17.03 -19.99
N ARG A 206 -10.80 -18.26 -20.24
CA ARG A 206 -9.62 -18.54 -21.08
C ARG A 206 -9.78 -18.00 -22.50
N LYS A 207 -10.93 -18.23 -23.14
CA LYS A 207 -11.22 -17.70 -24.49
C LYS A 207 -11.15 -16.17 -24.52
N ARG A 208 -11.72 -15.52 -23.51
CA ARG A 208 -11.72 -14.06 -23.38
C ARG A 208 -10.30 -13.51 -23.25
N ILE A 209 -9.48 -14.05 -22.37
CA ILE A 209 -8.09 -13.61 -22.19
C ILE A 209 -7.30 -13.78 -23.51
N LYS A 210 -7.40 -14.95 -24.16
CA LYS A 210 -6.71 -15.19 -25.46
C LYS A 210 -7.18 -14.19 -26.53
N GLN A 211 -8.46 -13.81 -26.54
CA GLN A 211 -8.99 -12.82 -27.46
C GLN A 211 -8.48 -11.40 -27.16
N GLU A 212 -8.41 -11.01 -25.89
CA GLU A 212 -7.87 -9.70 -25.46
C GLU A 212 -6.40 -9.58 -25.87
N ARG A 213 -5.55 -10.57 -25.60
CA ARG A 213 -4.13 -10.59 -26.01
C ARG A 213 -3.97 -10.56 -27.53
N ARG A 214 -4.79 -11.36 -28.26
CA ARG A 214 -4.75 -11.36 -29.71
C ARG A 214 -5.07 -9.98 -30.30
N LYS A 215 -6.05 -9.25 -29.78
CA LYS A 215 -6.40 -7.91 -30.27
C LYS A 215 -5.26 -6.90 -30.09
N VAL A 216 -4.53 -6.98 -28.99
CA VAL A 216 -3.36 -6.12 -28.75
C VAL A 216 -2.25 -6.44 -29.76
N ASN A 217 -2.00 -7.72 -30.02
CA ASN A 217 -1.02 -8.14 -31.02
C ASN A 217 -1.42 -7.73 -32.44
N GLU A 218 -2.69 -7.95 -32.84
CA GLU A 218 -3.24 -7.55 -34.15
C GLU A 218 -3.21 -6.03 -34.38
N ALA A 219 -3.19 -5.23 -33.28
CA ALA A 219 -3.03 -3.77 -33.35
C ALA A 219 -1.55 -3.33 -33.56
N GLY A 220 -0.62 -4.27 -33.72
CA GLY A 220 0.82 -4.00 -33.88
C GLY A 220 1.46 -3.41 -32.62
N ILE A 221 0.96 -3.76 -31.43
CA ILE A 221 1.48 -3.27 -30.17
C ILE A 221 2.52 -4.26 -29.64
N GLU A 222 3.70 -3.75 -29.37
CA GLU A 222 4.82 -4.48 -28.77
C GLU A 222 4.86 -4.20 -27.26
N LEU A 223 5.12 -5.25 -26.47
CA LEU A 223 5.18 -5.17 -25.00
C LEU A 223 6.62 -5.43 -24.53
N SER A 224 7.07 -4.65 -23.58
CA SER A 224 8.36 -4.87 -22.90
C SER A 224 8.19 -4.76 -21.38
N CYS A 225 8.75 -5.73 -20.67
CA CYS A 225 8.94 -5.68 -19.22
C CYS A 225 10.37 -5.19 -18.97
N VAL A 226 10.50 -4.02 -18.33
CA VAL A 226 11.78 -3.36 -18.09
C VAL A 226 11.97 -3.24 -16.58
N THR A 227 12.97 -3.93 -16.05
CA THR A 227 13.33 -3.81 -14.62
C THR A 227 13.93 -2.43 -14.34
N GLY A 228 13.87 -1.97 -13.10
CA GLY A 228 14.46 -0.67 -12.75
C GLY A 228 15.97 -0.61 -13.01
N CYS A 229 16.66 -1.77 -13.05
CA CYS A 229 18.07 -1.84 -13.41
C CYS A 229 18.34 -1.52 -14.90
N GLU A 230 17.35 -1.72 -15.75
CA GLU A 230 17.43 -1.54 -17.20
C GLU A 230 16.71 -0.26 -17.67
N ALA A 231 15.81 0.25 -16.83
CA ALA A 231 14.97 1.38 -17.17
C ALA A 231 15.76 2.69 -17.31
N THR A 232 15.59 3.37 -18.43
CA THR A 232 16.21 4.67 -18.68
C THR A 232 15.39 5.81 -18.04
N SER A 233 16.02 6.98 -17.86
CA SER A 233 15.33 8.19 -17.37
C SER A 233 14.17 8.59 -18.29
N GLU A 234 14.28 8.39 -19.59
CA GLU A 234 13.22 8.69 -20.56
C GLU A 234 12.02 7.75 -20.38
N GLN A 235 12.25 6.47 -20.04
CA GLN A 235 11.18 5.51 -19.76
C GLN A 235 10.45 5.87 -18.45
N TRP A 236 11.17 6.32 -17.42
CA TRP A 236 10.59 6.84 -16.19
C TRP A 236 9.79 8.13 -16.44
N ALA A 237 10.30 9.07 -17.23
CA ALA A 237 9.59 10.28 -17.61
C ALA A 237 8.32 9.96 -18.41
N PHE A 238 8.39 8.99 -19.33
CA PHE A 238 7.24 8.51 -20.08
C PHE A 238 6.18 7.88 -19.13
N PHE A 239 6.59 7.02 -18.19
CA PHE A 239 5.66 6.48 -17.22
C PHE A 239 5.01 7.59 -16.38
N ALA A 240 5.79 8.57 -15.91
CA ALA A 240 5.27 9.72 -15.16
C ALA A 240 4.21 10.48 -15.97
N SER A 241 4.45 10.69 -17.26
CA SER A 241 3.47 11.35 -18.14
C SER A 241 2.18 10.53 -18.32
N CYS A 242 2.27 9.20 -18.42
CA CYS A 242 1.12 8.29 -18.43
C CYS A 242 0.31 8.39 -17.13
N TYR A 243 0.99 8.38 -15.98
CA TYR A 243 0.35 8.53 -14.67
C TYR A 243 -0.39 9.87 -14.56
N LEU A 244 0.27 10.97 -14.88
CA LEU A 244 -0.31 12.32 -14.84
C LEU A 244 -1.52 12.44 -15.77
N HIS A 245 -1.44 11.88 -16.98
CA HIS A 245 -2.57 11.85 -17.91
C HIS A 245 -3.78 11.11 -17.33
N THR A 246 -3.56 9.96 -16.70
CA THR A 246 -4.63 9.21 -16.01
C THR A 246 -5.25 10.03 -14.87
N MET A 247 -4.43 10.71 -14.04
CA MET A 247 -4.94 11.57 -12.97
C MET A 247 -5.79 12.71 -13.50
N GLN A 248 -5.40 13.33 -14.62
CA GLN A 248 -6.17 14.39 -15.30
C GLN A 248 -7.52 13.89 -15.81
N LEU A 249 -7.55 12.72 -16.47
CA LEU A 249 -8.79 12.13 -17.00
C LEU A 249 -9.81 11.83 -15.88
N HIS A 250 -9.33 11.49 -14.69
CA HIS A 250 -10.19 11.18 -13.54
C HIS A 250 -10.47 12.38 -12.63
N ASN A 251 -10.00 13.59 -12.98
CA ASN A 251 -10.06 14.79 -12.15
C ASN A 251 -9.55 14.53 -10.72
N SER A 252 -8.59 13.61 -10.58
CA SER A 252 -7.98 13.26 -9.30
C SER A 252 -6.83 14.21 -8.99
N PRO A 253 -6.66 14.62 -7.72
CA PRO A 253 -5.51 15.43 -7.36
C PRO A 253 -4.22 14.67 -7.64
N HIS A 254 -3.22 15.34 -8.20
CA HIS A 254 -1.89 14.77 -8.41
C HIS A 254 -1.29 14.42 -7.05
N GLN A 255 -0.86 13.18 -6.90
CA GLN A 255 -0.29 12.68 -5.65
C GLN A 255 1.23 12.46 -5.79
N LEU A 256 1.65 11.83 -6.89
CA LEU A 256 3.04 11.55 -7.21
C LEU A 256 3.47 12.36 -8.44
N ASN A 257 4.76 12.65 -8.55
CA ASN A 257 5.33 13.42 -9.65
C ASN A 257 6.51 12.68 -10.29
N GLU A 258 7.05 13.24 -11.38
CA GLU A 258 8.16 12.64 -12.12
C GLU A 258 9.41 12.49 -11.24
N ASP A 259 9.73 13.47 -10.38
CA ASP A 259 10.89 13.40 -9.49
C ASP A 259 10.80 12.22 -8.52
N PHE A 260 9.59 11.92 -7.99
CA PHE A 260 9.38 10.72 -7.19
C PHE A 260 9.71 9.45 -7.99
N PHE A 261 9.19 9.33 -9.23
CA PHE A 261 9.40 8.14 -10.04
C PHE A 261 10.87 7.96 -10.46
N GLN A 262 11.57 9.03 -10.79
CA GLN A 262 13.00 9.00 -11.07
C GLN A 262 13.80 8.55 -9.84
N ARG A 263 13.47 9.07 -8.66
CA ARG A 263 14.15 8.72 -7.40
C ARG A 263 13.96 7.25 -7.03
N ILE A 264 12.74 6.71 -7.10
CA ILE A 264 12.52 5.28 -6.79
C ILE A 264 13.16 4.37 -7.82
N GLY A 265 13.18 4.73 -9.10
CA GLY A 265 13.89 4.00 -10.13
C GLY A 265 15.39 3.91 -9.85
N ALA A 266 15.99 5.01 -9.41
CA ALA A 266 17.42 5.07 -9.08
C ALA A 266 17.75 4.36 -7.74
N ALA A 267 16.90 4.51 -6.71
CA ALA A 267 17.17 4.01 -5.36
C ALA A 267 16.73 2.56 -5.14
N LEU A 268 15.72 2.08 -5.89
CA LEU A 268 15.13 0.76 -5.74
C LEU A 268 15.09 -0.01 -7.08
N PRO A 269 16.20 -0.04 -7.87
CA PRO A 269 16.18 -0.61 -9.21
C PRO A 269 15.85 -2.09 -9.25
N GLN A 270 16.24 -2.85 -8.20
CA GLN A 270 15.94 -4.28 -8.06
C GLN A 270 14.46 -4.56 -7.76
N HIS A 271 13.72 -3.54 -7.30
CA HIS A 271 12.36 -3.64 -6.75
C HIS A 271 11.31 -2.93 -7.60
N THR A 272 11.66 -2.49 -8.82
CA THR A 272 10.74 -1.81 -9.72
C THR A 272 10.69 -2.50 -11.08
N LEU A 273 9.48 -2.54 -11.66
CA LEU A 273 9.21 -3.11 -12.98
C LEU A 273 8.26 -2.17 -13.72
N LEU A 274 8.69 -1.70 -14.88
CA LEU A 274 7.85 -1.01 -15.86
C LEU A 274 7.38 -2.01 -16.92
N VAL A 275 6.09 -2.02 -17.20
CA VAL A 275 5.54 -2.65 -18.39
C VAL A 275 5.25 -1.53 -19.40
N ILE A 276 5.89 -1.56 -20.56
CA ILE A 276 5.76 -0.53 -21.59
C ILE A 276 5.14 -1.15 -22.84
N ALA A 277 4.11 -0.52 -23.36
CA ALA A 277 3.52 -0.85 -24.66
C ALA A 277 3.94 0.21 -25.67
N SER A 278 4.42 -0.26 -26.84
CA SER A 278 4.85 0.59 -27.94
C SER A 278 4.14 0.21 -29.24
N ARG A 279 3.89 1.20 -30.11
CA ARG A 279 3.36 1.00 -31.45
C ARG A 279 4.15 1.84 -32.43
N ASP A 280 4.57 1.24 -33.56
CA ASP A 280 5.41 1.91 -34.56
C ASP A 280 6.68 2.53 -33.94
N GLY A 281 7.30 1.81 -32.97
CA GLY A 281 8.50 2.25 -32.24
C GLY A 281 8.28 3.38 -31.23
N LYS A 282 7.04 3.81 -30.99
CA LYS A 282 6.69 4.87 -30.02
C LYS A 282 5.96 4.28 -28.81
N PRO A 283 6.36 4.62 -27.57
CA PRO A 283 5.64 4.18 -26.37
C PRO A 283 4.26 4.86 -26.29
N ILE A 284 3.22 4.08 -26.01
CA ILE A 284 1.82 4.53 -25.96
C ILE A 284 1.17 4.32 -24.60
N ALA A 285 1.66 3.37 -23.79
CA ALA A 285 1.16 3.09 -22.46
C ALA A 285 2.26 2.53 -21.56
N SER A 286 2.13 2.73 -20.25
CA SER A 286 3.04 2.12 -19.28
C SER A 286 2.33 1.83 -17.96
N ALA A 287 2.80 0.78 -17.25
CA ALA A 287 2.41 0.45 -15.88
C ALA A 287 3.64 0.27 -14.99
N LEU A 288 3.54 0.70 -13.73
CA LEU A 288 4.54 0.52 -12.69
C LEU A 288 4.08 -0.57 -11.73
N ASN A 289 5.02 -1.45 -11.41
CA ASN A 289 4.87 -2.45 -10.36
C ASN A 289 6.08 -2.39 -9.41
N TYR A 290 5.85 -2.72 -8.11
CA TYR A 290 6.93 -2.99 -7.17
C TYR A 290 7.12 -4.49 -7.01
N VAL A 291 8.36 -4.91 -6.87
CA VAL A 291 8.77 -6.33 -6.82
C VAL A 291 9.42 -6.61 -5.47
N THR A 292 8.95 -7.65 -4.80
CA THR A 292 9.58 -8.23 -3.61
C THR A 292 10.12 -9.63 -3.95
N ASP A 293 10.75 -10.31 -3.00
CA ASP A 293 11.20 -11.69 -3.18
C ASP A 293 10.04 -12.68 -3.44
N THR A 294 8.82 -12.33 -3.07
CA THR A 294 7.67 -13.24 -3.11
C THR A 294 6.43 -12.68 -3.80
N ALA A 295 6.36 -11.37 -4.01
CA ALA A 295 5.16 -10.71 -4.51
C ALA A 295 5.47 -9.60 -5.52
N LEU A 296 4.48 -9.30 -6.35
CA LEU A 296 4.44 -8.14 -7.23
C LEU A 296 3.25 -7.26 -6.85
N TYR A 297 3.48 -5.97 -6.74
CA TYR A 297 2.45 -4.97 -6.41
C TYR A 297 2.18 -4.09 -7.62
N GLY A 298 1.09 -4.34 -8.36
CA GLY A 298 0.64 -3.47 -9.45
C GLY A 298 0.14 -2.13 -8.90
N ARG A 299 0.70 -1.03 -9.37
CA ARG A 299 0.44 0.27 -8.76
C ARG A 299 -0.32 1.23 -9.66
N SER A 300 0.33 1.75 -10.65
CA SER A 300 -0.23 2.81 -11.48
C SER A 300 -0.01 2.50 -12.95
N TRP A 301 -0.92 2.98 -13.78
CA TRP A 301 -0.78 2.85 -15.22
C TRP A 301 -1.37 4.07 -15.91
N GLY A 302 -1.03 4.24 -17.18
CA GLY A 302 -1.69 5.19 -18.05
C GLY A 302 -1.42 4.90 -19.51
N THR A 303 -2.23 5.50 -20.37
CA THR A 303 -2.13 5.35 -21.82
C THR A 303 -2.52 6.64 -22.51
N PHE A 304 -1.90 6.92 -23.66
CA PHE A 304 -2.27 8.01 -24.56
C PHE A 304 -3.14 7.53 -25.72
N GLU A 305 -3.27 6.21 -25.90
CA GLU A 305 -4.10 5.64 -26.96
C GLU A 305 -5.05 4.58 -26.43
N PHE A 306 -6.26 4.57 -26.93
CA PHE A 306 -7.24 3.54 -26.57
C PHE A 306 -7.15 2.35 -27.55
N HIS A 307 -6.79 1.18 -26.99
CA HIS A 307 -6.85 -0.11 -27.67
C HIS A 307 -7.57 -1.15 -26.84
N SER A 308 -8.46 -1.92 -27.48
CA SER A 308 -9.23 -2.96 -26.79
C SER A 308 -8.32 -4.04 -26.21
N GLY A 309 -8.32 -4.21 -24.90
CA GLY A 309 -7.51 -5.19 -24.18
C GLY A 309 -6.17 -4.66 -23.67
N LEU A 310 -5.70 -3.49 -24.12
CA LEU A 310 -4.40 -2.93 -23.77
C LEU A 310 -4.20 -2.78 -22.26
N HIS A 311 -5.21 -2.25 -21.55
CA HIS A 311 -5.16 -2.14 -20.08
C HIS A 311 -4.88 -3.49 -19.40
N PHE A 312 -5.55 -4.55 -19.84
CA PHE A 312 -5.39 -5.87 -19.25
C PHE A 312 -4.04 -6.51 -19.60
N GLU A 313 -3.57 -6.28 -20.81
CA GLU A 313 -2.26 -6.76 -21.24
C GLU A 313 -1.16 -6.11 -20.42
N VAL A 314 -1.15 -4.78 -20.35
CA VAL A 314 -0.10 -4.00 -19.67
C VAL A 314 -0.16 -4.15 -18.15
N CYS A 315 -1.36 -4.13 -17.55
CA CYS A 315 -1.50 -4.14 -16.10
C CYS A 315 -1.54 -5.53 -15.48
N TYR A 316 -1.95 -6.58 -16.24
CA TYR A 316 -2.16 -7.90 -15.64
C TYR A 316 -1.40 -9.02 -16.34
N TYR A 317 -1.54 -9.19 -17.67
CA TYR A 317 -1.01 -10.40 -18.30
C TYR A 317 0.51 -10.41 -18.35
N GLN A 318 1.16 -9.29 -18.66
CA GLN A 318 2.59 -9.15 -18.62
C GLN A 318 3.15 -9.31 -17.20
N ALA A 319 2.46 -8.73 -16.21
CA ALA A 319 2.82 -8.85 -14.80
C ALA A 319 2.67 -10.30 -14.29
N MET A 320 1.63 -11.04 -14.72
CA MET A 320 1.47 -12.47 -14.39
C MET A 320 2.59 -13.32 -15.02
N GLU A 321 2.93 -13.09 -16.28
CA GLU A 321 4.04 -13.77 -16.94
C GLU A 321 5.37 -13.50 -16.23
N PHE A 322 5.59 -12.25 -15.80
CA PHE A 322 6.74 -11.89 -14.98
C PHE A 322 6.74 -12.68 -13.65
N CYS A 323 5.61 -12.73 -12.95
CA CYS A 323 5.49 -13.51 -11.70
C CYS A 323 5.78 -14.99 -11.91
N ILE A 324 5.28 -15.61 -12.99
CA ILE A 324 5.52 -17.01 -13.30
C ILE A 324 7.02 -17.24 -13.56
N THR A 325 7.63 -16.42 -14.40
CA THR A 325 9.05 -16.53 -14.79
C THR A 325 10.00 -16.37 -13.60
N HIS A 326 9.64 -15.48 -12.65
CA HIS A 326 10.47 -15.18 -11.48
C HIS A 326 10.02 -15.92 -10.21
N ASN A 327 9.07 -16.87 -10.31
CA ASN A 327 8.54 -17.65 -9.20
C ASN A 327 7.95 -16.78 -8.06
N LEU A 328 7.40 -15.61 -8.37
CA LEU A 328 6.68 -14.80 -7.40
C LEU A 328 5.33 -15.46 -7.09
N ARG A 329 4.99 -15.53 -5.81
CA ARG A 329 3.81 -16.26 -5.33
C ARG A 329 2.51 -15.48 -5.49
N THR A 330 2.57 -14.16 -5.29
CA THR A 330 1.38 -13.31 -5.24
C THR A 330 1.54 -12.12 -6.17
N PHE A 331 0.45 -11.77 -6.86
CA PHE A 331 0.34 -10.50 -7.54
C PHE A 331 -0.87 -9.73 -7.01
N GLU A 332 -0.60 -8.60 -6.35
CA GLU A 332 -1.62 -7.65 -5.89
C GLU A 332 -1.93 -6.66 -7.01
N GLY A 333 -3.09 -6.80 -7.63
CA GLY A 333 -3.47 -6.02 -8.81
C GLY A 333 -3.89 -4.57 -8.53
N GLY A 334 -3.58 -4.00 -7.36
CA GLY A 334 -4.01 -2.67 -6.92
C GLY A 334 -5.45 -2.63 -6.40
N ALA A 335 -5.88 -1.45 -5.90
CA ALA A 335 -7.19 -1.26 -5.30
C ALA A 335 -8.33 -1.40 -6.32
N GLY A 336 -9.45 -1.98 -5.88
CA GLY A 336 -10.72 -2.06 -6.60
C GLY A 336 -10.73 -2.94 -7.85
N GLY A 337 -11.90 -3.05 -8.48
CA GLY A 337 -12.08 -3.60 -9.82
C GLY A 337 -12.46 -5.08 -9.91
N GLU A 338 -13.76 -5.40 -9.85
CA GLU A 338 -14.29 -6.77 -10.07
C GLU A 338 -13.89 -7.38 -11.43
N HIS A 339 -13.55 -6.56 -12.44
CA HIS A 339 -13.08 -7.06 -13.73
C HIS A 339 -11.81 -7.93 -13.61
N LYS A 340 -11.06 -7.82 -12.51
CA LYS A 340 -9.90 -8.65 -12.17
C LYS A 340 -10.30 -10.10 -11.92
N LEU A 341 -11.48 -10.34 -11.32
CA LEU A 341 -12.00 -11.68 -11.06
C LEU A 341 -12.04 -12.52 -12.35
N ALA A 342 -12.53 -11.95 -13.45
CA ALA A 342 -12.60 -12.66 -14.73
C ALA A 342 -11.21 -13.04 -15.30
N ARG A 343 -10.13 -12.56 -14.71
CA ARG A 343 -8.72 -12.77 -15.12
C ARG A 343 -7.90 -13.56 -14.11
N GLY A 344 -8.58 -14.22 -13.16
CA GLY A 344 -7.91 -15.14 -12.22
C GLY A 344 -7.49 -14.52 -10.90
N PHE A 345 -7.80 -13.24 -10.65
CA PHE A 345 -7.64 -12.67 -9.32
C PHE A 345 -8.81 -13.08 -8.43
N LEU A 346 -8.52 -13.39 -7.20
CA LEU A 346 -9.52 -13.73 -6.20
C LEU A 346 -9.66 -12.62 -5.15
N PRO A 347 -10.83 -12.47 -4.51
CA PRO A 347 -11.03 -11.49 -3.46
C PRO A 347 -10.17 -11.84 -2.24
N VAL A 348 -9.55 -10.81 -1.67
CA VAL A 348 -8.77 -10.88 -0.43
C VAL A 348 -9.22 -9.75 0.49
N THR A 349 -9.56 -10.10 1.72
CA THR A 349 -9.93 -9.10 2.72
C THR A 349 -8.70 -8.36 3.21
N THR A 350 -8.70 -7.03 3.06
CA THR A 350 -7.73 -6.13 3.69
C THR A 350 -8.28 -5.56 4.98
N ARG A 351 -7.41 -5.18 5.91
CA ARG A 351 -7.82 -4.71 7.23
C ARG A 351 -7.10 -3.43 7.63
N SER A 352 -7.82 -2.56 8.32
CA SER A 352 -7.31 -1.36 8.96
C SER A 352 -7.85 -1.24 10.38
N ALA A 353 -7.12 -0.51 11.23
CA ALA A 353 -7.48 -0.30 12.62
C ALA A 353 -7.65 1.20 12.92
N HIS A 354 -8.64 1.54 13.73
CA HIS A 354 -9.07 2.91 13.96
C HIS A 354 -9.29 3.16 15.44
N TRP A 355 -8.69 4.23 15.97
CA TRP A 355 -8.99 4.78 17.28
C TRP A 355 -9.59 6.18 17.10
N LEU A 356 -10.69 6.48 17.78
CA LEU A 356 -11.36 7.79 17.79
C LEU A 356 -11.37 8.36 19.19
N ALA A 357 -11.01 9.64 19.30
CA ALA A 357 -10.91 10.33 20.59
C ALA A 357 -12.27 10.60 21.23
N HIS A 358 -13.30 10.86 20.43
CA HIS A 358 -14.64 11.21 20.93
C HIS A 358 -15.48 9.93 21.17
N PRO A 359 -15.88 9.60 22.42
CA PRO A 359 -16.49 8.31 22.74
C PRO A 359 -17.80 8.02 21.98
N GLN A 360 -18.66 9.03 21.79
CA GLN A 360 -19.93 8.84 21.07
C GLN A 360 -19.70 8.57 19.58
N PHE A 361 -18.68 9.22 18.96
CA PHE A 361 -18.30 8.91 17.59
C PHE A 361 -17.63 7.54 17.48
N ALA A 362 -16.79 7.15 18.46
CA ALA A 362 -16.21 5.82 18.50
C ALA A 362 -17.30 4.75 18.52
N GLN A 363 -18.34 4.91 19.35
CA GLN A 363 -19.45 3.97 19.39
C GLN A 363 -20.24 3.93 18.08
N ALA A 364 -20.57 5.10 17.51
CA ALA A 364 -21.29 5.17 16.23
C ALA A 364 -20.51 4.54 15.08
N VAL A 365 -19.17 4.75 15.03
CA VAL A 365 -18.29 4.12 14.05
C VAL A 365 -18.19 2.62 14.30
N GLU A 366 -18.11 2.16 15.54
CA GLU A 366 -18.11 0.72 15.86
C GLU A 366 -19.36 0.03 15.33
N ASP A 367 -20.54 0.61 15.57
CA ASP A 367 -21.82 0.04 15.11
C ASP A 367 -21.89 0.03 13.56
N TYR A 368 -21.40 1.09 12.91
CA TYR A 368 -21.28 1.15 11.45
C TYR A 368 -20.34 0.05 10.92
N LEU A 369 -19.17 -0.11 11.52
CA LEU A 369 -18.16 -1.10 11.08
C LEU A 369 -18.64 -2.54 11.26
N LYS A 370 -19.44 -2.83 12.30
CA LYS A 370 -20.08 -4.16 12.46
C LYS A 370 -21.03 -4.47 11.29
N SER A 371 -21.83 -3.49 10.87
CA SER A 371 -22.72 -3.64 9.72
C SER A 371 -21.94 -3.76 8.39
N GLU A 372 -20.93 -2.90 8.20
CA GLU A 372 -20.06 -2.94 7.02
C GLU A 372 -19.34 -4.29 6.88
N ALA A 373 -18.83 -4.85 7.99
CA ALA A 373 -18.15 -6.15 7.99
C ALA A 373 -19.08 -7.30 7.55
N GLY A 374 -20.35 -7.29 7.94
CA GLY A 374 -21.34 -8.25 7.46
C GLY A 374 -21.54 -8.16 5.95
N ALA A 375 -21.74 -6.94 5.43
CA ALA A 375 -21.89 -6.71 3.99
C ALA A 375 -20.64 -7.10 3.18
N ILE A 376 -19.43 -6.83 3.72
CA ILE A 376 -18.17 -7.25 3.09
C ILE A 376 -18.06 -8.78 3.05
N SER A 377 -18.45 -9.49 4.11
CA SER A 377 -18.45 -10.97 4.12
C SER A 377 -19.37 -11.54 3.05
N GLU A 378 -20.61 -11.05 2.96
CA GLU A 378 -21.57 -11.46 1.94
C GLU A 378 -21.05 -11.18 0.52
N TYR A 379 -20.43 -10.01 0.32
CA TYR A 379 -19.83 -9.65 -0.96
C TYR A 379 -18.66 -10.57 -1.36
N VAL A 380 -17.79 -10.93 -0.41
CA VAL A 380 -16.69 -11.87 -0.65
C VAL A 380 -17.24 -13.26 -1.02
N ASP A 381 -18.30 -13.72 -0.35
CA ASP A 381 -18.93 -15.01 -0.65
C ASP A 381 -19.54 -15.01 -2.07
N GLU A 382 -20.26 -13.95 -2.46
CA GLU A 382 -20.77 -13.76 -3.83
C GLU A 382 -19.64 -13.78 -4.88
N LEU A 383 -18.53 -13.09 -4.61
CA LEU A 383 -17.38 -13.08 -5.51
C LEU A 383 -16.75 -14.48 -5.66
N ASN A 384 -16.67 -15.25 -4.57
CA ASN A 384 -16.12 -16.60 -4.57
C ASN A 384 -17.00 -17.57 -5.38
N GLU A 385 -18.33 -17.43 -5.35
CA GLU A 385 -19.24 -18.20 -6.20
C GLU A 385 -18.99 -17.94 -7.69
N ARG A 386 -18.54 -16.74 -8.04
CA ARG A 386 -18.21 -16.31 -9.41
C ARG A 386 -16.77 -16.64 -9.81
N SER A 387 -16.10 -17.56 -9.09
CA SER A 387 -14.71 -17.94 -9.34
C SER A 387 -14.45 -18.23 -10.83
N PRO A 388 -13.35 -17.69 -11.41
CA PRO A 388 -13.02 -17.86 -12.82
C PRO A 388 -12.44 -19.26 -13.13
N PHE A 389 -12.06 -20.01 -12.11
CA PHE A 389 -11.42 -21.30 -12.24
C PHE A 389 -12.41 -22.42 -12.56
N LYS A 390 -11.91 -23.53 -13.10
CA LYS A 390 -12.72 -24.73 -13.33
C LYS A 390 -13.19 -25.27 -11.97
N ILE A 391 -14.45 -25.68 -11.90
CA ILE A 391 -14.93 -26.49 -10.80
C ILE A 391 -14.23 -27.86 -10.92
N LYS A 392 -13.53 -28.27 -9.87
CA LYS A 392 -12.88 -29.58 -9.80
C LYS A 392 -13.91 -30.70 -9.65
#